data_aeb5126b73b04f1c781ff48d01438ac9
#
_entry.id   aeb5126b73b04f1c781ff48d01438ac9
#
_cell.length_a   1.000
_cell.length_b   1.000
_cell.length_c   1.000
_cell.angle_alpha   90.00
_cell.angle_beta   90.00
_cell.angle_gamma   90.00
#
_symmetry.space_group_name_H-M   'P 1'
#
loop_
_entity.id
_entity.type
_entity.pdbx_description
1 polymer ?
#
loop_
_entity_poly.entity_id
_entity_poly.type
_entity_poly.pdbx_seq_one_letter_code
_entity_poly.pdbx_strand_id
1 'polypeptide(L)'
;MKKEFLNKVDQHNDIFHTIVSTNYQNNSPFPHIRLENLFSIDLMEDVVENIYKNRDTYKWEKMCTVGSDFSKFGDATVKLTDYLISDEWVGFLRELTGIDDLRPDKNWYASGINVEPRGAHLEPHTDFNFRGGIGWRRVNLLLFLSKDWKKRWGGQNELGHQNKDNEYVCDKKYNPDFNTAVIFSTSSISYHGFDIVKCPKNQVRIVITSYYYSENKGPHTDASKFTNYIGWDKRRKQKEDYVQRIGTGFKELK
;
A
#
# COMPACT_ATOMS: atom_id res chain seq x y z
N MET A 1 -20.87 12.61 8.59
CA MET A 1 -19.45 12.24 8.44
C MET A 1 -19.26 10.89 7.76
N LYS A 2 -19.89 9.78 8.20
CA LYS A 2 -19.69 8.43 7.60
C LYS A 2 -19.89 8.34 6.07
N LYS A 3 -20.94 8.97 5.52
CA LYS A 3 -21.24 8.96 4.07
C LYS A 3 -20.24 9.74 3.20
N GLU A 4 -19.42 10.60 3.79
CA GLU A 4 -18.50 11.47 3.09
C GLU A 4 -17.19 10.75 2.68
N PHE A 5 -16.77 9.72 3.43
CA PHE A 5 -15.53 9.00 3.17
C PHE A 5 -15.72 7.72 2.38
N LEU A 6 -16.64 6.87 2.75
CA LEU A 6 -16.80 5.55 2.14
C LEU A 6 -17.92 5.53 1.09
N ASN A 7 -17.54 5.27 -0.15
CA ASN A 7 -18.45 5.33 -1.29
C ASN A 7 -19.41 4.14 -1.39
N LYS A 8 -19.04 2.98 -0.85
CA LYS A 8 -19.77 1.70 -1.03
C LYS A 8 -19.99 0.88 0.24
N VAL A 9 -19.40 1.26 1.35
CA VAL A 9 -19.61 0.54 2.60
C VAL A 9 -20.85 1.13 3.23
N ASP A 10 -22.01 0.56 2.92
CA ASP A 10 -23.20 0.81 3.69
C ASP A 10 -22.99 0.15 5.06
N GLN A 11 -22.57 0.98 6.01
CA GLN A 11 -22.10 0.58 7.34
C GLN A 11 -23.21 -0.06 8.21
N HIS A 12 -24.42 -0.19 7.66
CA HIS A 12 -25.55 -0.84 8.32
C HIS A 12 -25.91 -2.20 7.70
N ASN A 13 -25.08 -2.71 6.78
CA ASN A 13 -25.33 -3.99 6.14
C ASN A 13 -24.42 -5.09 6.69
N ASP A 14 -24.81 -5.74 7.77
CA ASP A 14 -24.09 -6.86 8.39
C ASP A 14 -23.74 -7.97 7.38
N ILE A 15 -24.56 -8.16 6.36
CA ILE A 15 -24.33 -9.15 5.29
C ILE A 15 -23.11 -8.72 4.46
N PHE A 16 -22.99 -7.44 4.10
CA PHE A 16 -21.86 -6.93 3.34
C PHE A 16 -20.56 -7.10 4.14
N HIS A 17 -20.54 -6.71 5.41
CA HIS A 17 -19.40 -6.87 6.30
C HIS A 17 -18.97 -8.33 6.43
N THR A 18 -19.92 -9.24 6.60
CA THR A 18 -19.66 -10.68 6.68
C THR A 18 -19.04 -11.23 5.39
N ILE A 19 -19.58 -10.87 4.22
CA ILE A 19 -19.06 -11.31 2.92
C ILE A 19 -17.63 -10.77 2.69
N VAL A 20 -17.39 -9.51 2.97
CA VAL A 20 -16.09 -8.87 2.78
C VAL A 20 -15.04 -9.47 3.72
N SER A 21 -15.38 -9.67 4.99
CA SER A 21 -14.49 -10.31 5.97
C SER A 21 -14.19 -11.76 5.61
N THR A 22 -15.18 -12.55 5.22
CA THR A 22 -15.00 -13.94 4.77
C THR A 22 -14.09 -14.00 3.55
N ASN A 23 -14.29 -13.13 2.58
CA ASN A 23 -13.42 -13.05 1.39
C ASN A 23 -11.99 -12.68 1.77
N TYR A 24 -11.81 -11.71 2.68
CA TYR A 24 -10.49 -11.33 3.18
C TYR A 24 -9.72 -12.51 3.77
N GLN A 25 -10.35 -13.24 4.71
CA GLN A 25 -9.71 -14.35 5.43
C GLN A 25 -9.34 -15.54 4.54
N ASN A 26 -10.16 -15.81 3.52
CA ASN A 26 -10.02 -16.99 2.66
C ASN A 26 -9.19 -16.75 1.40
N ASN A 27 -8.77 -15.52 1.13
CA ASN A 27 -7.94 -15.24 -0.03
C ASN A 27 -6.52 -15.80 0.10
N SER A 28 -6.01 -16.29 -1.01
CA SER A 28 -4.63 -16.82 -1.17
C SER A 28 -3.79 -15.82 -1.98
N PRO A 29 -2.47 -15.67 -1.66
CA PRO A 29 -1.59 -16.54 -0.87
C PRO A 29 -1.63 -16.32 0.65
N PHE A 30 -2.21 -15.27 1.12
CA PHE A 30 -2.47 -14.92 2.53
C PHE A 30 -3.69 -14.03 2.63
N PRO A 31 -4.28 -13.79 3.82
CA PRO A 31 -5.47 -12.96 3.96
C PRO A 31 -5.27 -11.57 3.35
N HIS A 32 -6.10 -11.23 2.37
CA HIS A 32 -6.10 -9.93 1.70
C HIS A 32 -7.42 -9.65 0.99
N ILE A 33 -7.64 -8.38 0.65
CA ILE A 33 -8.76 -7.96 -0.19
C ILE A 33 -8.36 -6.79 -1.07
N ARG A 34 -9.00 -6.68 -2.24
CA ARG A 34 -8.98 -5.50 -3.10
C ARG A 34 -10.35 -4.84 -3.08
N LEU A 35 -10.40 -3.56 -2.71
CA LEU A 35 -11.60 -2.75 -2.65
C LEU A 35 -11.50 -1.61 -3.67
N GLU A 36 -12.43 -1.55 -4.60
CA GLU A 36 -12.49 -0.53 -5.65
C GLU A 36 -13.46 0.58 -5.28
N ASN A 37 -13.15 1.82 -5.71
CA ASN A 37 -13.95 3.01 -5.42
C ASN A 37 -14.26 3.14 -3.91
N LEU A 38 -13.21 2.98 -3.11
CA LEU A 38 -13.34 2.86 -1.66
C LEU A 38 -13.83 4.15 -1.02
N PHE A 39 -13.29 5.29 -1.43
CA PHE A 39 -13.61 6.60 -0.89
C PHE A 39 -14.45 7.44 -1.86
N SER A 40 -14.98 8.58 -1.38
CA SER A 40 -15.66 9.57 -2.22
C SER A 40 -14.73 10.01 -3.37
N ILE A 41 -15.26 10.03 -4.58
CA ILE A 41 -14.50 10.42 -5.79
C ILE A 41 -13.96 11.84 -5.63
N ASP A 42 -14.80 12.79 -5.18
CA ASP A 42 -14.42 14.19 -5.02
C ASP A 42 -13.23 14.34 -4.06
N LEU A 43 -13.30 13.68 -2.89
CA LEU A 43 -12.18 13.67 -1.94
C LEU A 43 -10.90 13.13 -2.58
N MET A 44 -11.00 12.01 -3.30
CA MET A 44 -9.83 11.36 -3.90
C MET A 44 -9.23 12.19 -5.04
N GLU A 45 -10.06 12.91 -5.79
CA GLU A 45 -9.61 13.86 -6.82
C GLU A 45 -8.88 15.04 -6.21
N ASP A 46 -9.43 15.63 -5.13
CA ASP A 46 -8.78 16.70 -4.37
C ASP A 46 -7.44 16.27 -3.78
N VAL A 47 -7.35 15.05 -3.24
CA VAL A 47 -6.09 14.49 -2.73
C VAL A 47 -5.04 14.39 -3.83
N VAL A 48 -5.41 13.85 -4.99
CA VAL A 48 -4.49 13.73 -6.13
C VAL A 48 -4.04 15.11 -6.61
N GLU A 49 -4.96 16.06 -6.75
CA GLU A 49 -4.64 17.43 -7.14
C GLU A 49 -3.68 18.09 -6.14
N ASN A 50 -3.94 17.94 -4.85
CA ASN A 50 -3.08 18.44 -3.78
C ASN A 50 -1.65 17.85 -3.86
N ILE A 51 -1.52 16.54 -4.08
CA ILE A 51 -0.22 15.88 -4.24
C ILE A 51 0.52 16.44 -5.47
N TYR A 52 -0.14 16.54 -6.61
CA TYR A 52 0.48 17.07 -7.83
C TYR A 52 0.88 18.54 -7.72
N LYS A 53 0.02 19.38 -7.11
CA LYS A 53 0.27 20.82 -6.91
C LYS A 53 1.47 21.07 -5.99
N ASN A 54 1.63 20.24 -4.97
CA ASN A 54 2.65 20.44 -3.94
C ASN A 54 3.87 19.53 -4.10
N ARG A 55 3.96 18.77 -5.20
CA ARG A 55 5.04 17.81 -5.45
C ARG A 55 6.45 18.40 -5.36
N ASP A 56 6.62 19.66 -5.75
CA ASP A 56 7.93 20.33 -5.79
C ASP A 56 8.38 20.82 -4.41
N THR A 57 7.50 20.78 -3.40
CA THR A 57 7.85 21.10 -2.00
C THR A 57 8.65 19.97 -1.34
N TYR A 58 8.71 18.80 -1.98
CA TYR A 58 9.41 17.63 -1.51
C TYR A 58 10.61 17.27 -2.40
N LYS A 59 11.72 16.93 -1.76
CA LYS A 59 12.84 16.27 -2.45
C LYS A 59 12.49 14.79 -2.59
N TRP A 60 12.04 14.41 -3.78
CA TRP A 60 11.79 13.01 -4.12
C TRP A 60 13.13 12.27 -4.22
N GLU A 61 13.44 11.42 -3.29
CA GLU A 61 14.58 10.50 -3.37
C GLU A 61 14.20 9.24 -4.18
N LYS A 62 15.20 8.43 -4.56
CA LYS A 62 15.05 7.30 -5.50
C LYS A 62 13.98 6.25 -5.15
N MET A 63 13.50 6.23 -3.90
CA MET A 63 12.36 5.44 -3.43
C MET A 63 11.56 6.33 -2.48
N CYS A 64 10.56 6.98 -3.04
CA CYS A 64 9.94 8.13 -2.44
C CYS A 64 8.85 7.77 -1.46
N THR A 65 9.21 7.36 -0.27
CA THR A 65 8.28 7.48 0.85
C THR A 65 8.39 8.91 1.35
N VAL A 66 7.37 9.69 1.11
CA VAL A 66 7.23 10.99 1.72
C VAL A 66 6.86 10.77 3.17
N GLY A 67 7.61 11.36 4.07
CA GLY A 67 7.33 11.23 5.49
C GLY A 67 5.93 11.73 5.88
N SER A 68 5.62 11.63 7.14
CA SER A 68 4.31 11.89 7.74
C SER A 68 3.84 13.35 7.81
N ASP A 69 4.52 14.29 7.16
CA ASP A 69 4.10 15.70 7.13
C ASP A 69 3.11 15.96 5.99
N PHE A 70 1.88 15.47 6.16
CA PHE A 70 0.82 15.57 5.15
C PHE A 70 0.31 17.00 4.95
N SER A 71 0.56 17.92 5.89
CA SER A 71 0.17 19.33 5.77
C SER A 71 0.77 19.99 4.53
N LYS A 72 1.91 19.51 4.07
CA LYS A 72 2.57 19.95 2.84
C LYS A 72 1.84 19.57 1.56
N PHE A 73 0.86 18.67 1.64
CA PHE A 73 0.08 18.20 0.50
C PHE A 73 -1.37 18.69 0.52
N GLY A 74 -1.70 19.67 1.36
CA GLY A 74 -2.99 20.31 1.41
C GLY A 74 -4.06 19.58 2.24
N ASP A 75 -5.17 20.29 2.50
CA ASP A 75 -6.18 19.89 3.47
C ASP A 75 -6.89 18.58 3.15
N ALA A 76 -7.16 18.28 1.88
CA ALA A 76 -7.79 17.03 1.48
C ALA A 76 -6.91 15.82 1.82
N THR A 77 -5.60 15.96 1.67
CA THR A 77 -4.64 14.90 2.03
C THR A 77 -4.59 14.70 3.54
N VAL A 78 -4.54 15.79 4.31
CA VAL A 78 -4.61 15.73 5.79
C VAL A 78 -5.91 15.05 6.22
N LYS A 79 -7.05 15.48 5.68
CA LYS A 79 -8.37 14.91 6.00
C LYS A 79 -8.42 13.40 5.73
N LEU A 80 -7.89 12.92 4.61
CA LEU A 80 -7.83 11.50 4.30
C LEU A 80 -6.91 10.73 5.26
N THR A 81 -5.71 11.25 5.51
CA THR A 81 -4.75 10.56 6.39
C THR A 81 -5.19 10.53 7.84
N ASP A 82 -5.85 11.57 8.34
CA ASP A 82 -6.48 11.59 9.66
C ASP A 82 -7.63 10.57 9.75
N TYR A 83 -8.41 10.41 8.67
CA TYR A 83 -9.44 9.36 8.63
C TYR A 83 -8.83 7.96 8.68
N LEU A 84 -7.73 7.69 7.98
CA LEU A 84 -7.05 6.39 7.97
C LEU A 84 -6.48 5.97 9.35
N ILE A 85 -6.32 6.90 10.28
CA ILE A 85 -5.91 6.62 11.66
C ILE A 85 -7.05 6.79 12.69
N SER A 86 -8.26 7.07 12.23
CA SER A 86 -9.43 7.27 13.09
C SER A 86 -9.95 5.95 13.67
N ASP A 87 -10.67 6.06 14.80
CA ASP A 87 -11.32 4.89 15.42
C ASP A 87 -12.40 4.28 14.50
N GLU A 88 -13.05 5.10 13.68
CA GLU A 88 -14.05 4.64 12.71
C GLU A 88 -13.42 3.71 11.65
N TRP A 89 -12.33 4.15 11.02
CA TRP A 89 -11.62 3.35 10.03
C TRP A 89 -10.99 2.10 10.64
N VAL A 90 -10.37 2.24 11.81
CA VAL A 90 -9.77 1.11 12.53
C VAL A 90 -10.83 0.11 12.98
N GLY A 91 -12.03 0.58 13.36
CA GLY A 91 -13.19 -0.27 13.62
C GLY A 91 -13.56 -1.13 12.41
N PHE A 92 -13.68 -0.52 11.24
CA PHE A 92 -13.88 -1.27 9.98
C PHE A 92 -12.78 -2.32 9.74
N LEU A 93 -11.50 -1.97 9.95
CA LEU A 93 -10.40 -2.92 9.78
C LEU A 93 -10.44 -4.07 10.80
N ARG A 94 -10.88 -3.84 12.04
CA ARG A 94 -11.08 -4.89 13.05
C ARG A 94 -12.14 -5.89 12.58
N GLU A 95 -13.27 -5.40 12.11
CA GLU A 95 -14.33 -6.24 11.55
C GLU A 95 -13.85 -7.02 10.32
N LEU A 96 -13.15 -6.35 9.40
CA LEU A 96 -12.58 -6.95 8.19
C LEU A 96 -11.60 -8.07 8.50
N THR A 97 -10.69 -7.84 9.44
CA THR A 97 -9.54 -8.71 9.70
C THR A 97 -9.74 -9.70 10.85
N GLY A 98 -10.75 -9.48 11.69
CA GLY A 98 -10.95 -10.24 12.93
C GLY A 98 -9.86 -10.01 13.98
N ILE A 99 -9.18 -8.85 13.94
CA ILE A 99 -8.12 -8.49 14.90
C ILE A 99 -8.67 -7.39 15.81
N ASP A 100 -9.18 -7.78 16.97
CA ASP A 100 -9.95 -6.89 17.86
C ASP A 100 -9.09 -5.76 18.49
N ASP A 101 -7.80 -6.01 18.73
CA ASP A 101 -6.86 -5.06 19.33
C ASP A 101 -6.07 -4.25 18.29
N LEU A 102 -6.53 -4.25 17.02
CA LEU A 102 -5.86 -3.51 15.95
C LEU A 102 -5.88 -2.00 16.25
N ARG A 103 -4.74 -1.35 16.04
CA ARG A 103 -4.55 0.09 16.26
C ARG A 103 -3.69 0.71 15.15
N PRO A 104 -3.89 2.00 14.81
CA PRO A 104 -3.12 2.66 13.76
C PRO A 104 -1.73 3.05 14.24
N ASP A 105 -0.80 3.24 13.32
CA ASP A 105 0.43 3.97 13.58
C ASP A 105 0.19 5.48 13.44
N LYS A 106 -0.06 6.15 14.54
CA LYS A 106 -0.29 7.61 14.56
C LYS A 106 0.94 8.43 14.14
N ASN A 107 2.12 7.81 14.14
CA ASN A 107 3.37 8.46 13.73
C ASN A 107 3.73 8.19 12.27
N TRP A 108 2.96 7.38 11.56
CA TRP A 108 3.18 7.05 10.14
C TRP A 108 4.61 6.55 9.86
N TYR A 109 5.18 5.77 10.75
CA TYR A 109 6.55 5.29 10.61
C TYR A 109 6.70 4.33 9.42
N ALA A 110 7.65 4.63 8.53
CA ALA A 110 7.89 3.89 7.30
C ALA A 110 6.64 3.76 6.41
N SER A 111 5.69 4.68 6.54
CA SER A 111 4.43 4.76 5.79
C SER A 111 4.17 6.20 5.32
N GLY A 112 3.17 6.41 4.49
CA GLY A 112 2.84 7.71 3.92
C GLY A 112 2.63 7.67 2.41
N ILE A 113 2.82 8.81 1.75
CA ILE A 113 2.65 8.94 0.30
C ILE A 113 3.92 8.47 -0.41
N ASN A 114 3.77 7.56 -1.36
CA ASN A 114 4.83 7.13 -2.26
C ASN A 114 4.48 7.60 -3.68
N VAL A 115 5.41 8.29 -4.32
CA VAL A 115 5.32 8.71 -5.72
C VAL A 115 6.42 8.00 -6.50
N GLU A 116 6.02 7.14 -7.40
CA GLU A 116 6.89 6.17 -8.05
C GLU A 116 6.91 6.42 -9.56
N PRO A 117 7.99 7.05 -10.06
CA PRO A 117 8.12 7.39 -11.47
C PRO A 117 8.46 6.17 -12.32
N ARG A 118 8.51 6.38 -13.63
CA ARG A 118 9.05 5.40 -14.58
C ARG A 118 10.41 4.85 -14.09
N GLY A 119 10.55 3.52 -14.08
CA GLY A 119 11.72 2.80 -13.60
C GLY A 119 11.66 2.39 -12.13
N ALA A 120 10.74 2.95 -11.34
CA ALA A 120 10.54 2.50 -9.97
C ALA A 120 10.08 1.03 -9.93
N HIS A 121 10.51 0.32 -8.92
CA HIS A 121 10.13 -1.07 -8.62
C HIS A 121 10.44 -1.39 -7.16
N LEU A 122 9.79 -2.39 -6.62
CA LEU A 122 10.07 -2.90 -5.28
C LEU A 122 10.14 -4.42 -5.33
N GLU A 123 11.31 -4.96 -4.93
CA GLU A 123 11.51 -6.40 -4.92
C GLU A 123 10.56 -7.10 -3.94
N PRO A 124 10.15 -8.34 -4.25
CA PRO A 124 9.34 -9.13 -3.34
C PRO A 124 10.01 -9.28 -1.98
N HIS A 125 9.27 -8.92 -0.94
CA HIS A 125 9.76 -8.90 0.43
C HIS A 125 8.62 -9.17 1.41
N THR A 126 8.98 -9.55 2.63
CA THR A 126 8.09 -9.43 3.79
C THR A 126 8.53 -8.20 4.59
N ASP A 127 7.56 -7.48 5.10
CA ASP A 127 7.82 -6.33 5.97
C ASP A 127 8.45 -6.77 7.29
N PHE A 128 9.18 -5.84 7.95
CA PHE A 128 9.42 -6.02 9.38
C PHE A 128 8.06 -6.05 10.10
N ASN A 129 7.92 -6.96 11.05
CA ASN A 129 6.62 -7.23 11.66
C ASN A 129 6.58 -6.97 13.17
N PHE A 130 7.65 -6.45 13.74
CA PHE A 130 7.70 -6.06 15.15
C PHE A 130 8.41 -4.72 15.36
N ARG A 131 7.78 -3.84 16.15
CA ARG A 131 8.38 -2.57 16.57
C ARG A 131 8.19 -2.37 18.07
N GLY A 132 9.32 -2.24 18.78
CA GLY A 132 9.30 -1.93 20.22
C GLY A 132 8.52 -0.64 20.51
N GLY A 133 7.67 -0.66 21.54
CA GLY A 133 6.80 0.46 21.92
C GLY A 133 5.50 0.59 21.13
N ILE A 134 5.35 -0.12 19.98
CA ILE A 134 4.11 -0.12 19.19
C ILE A 134 3.50 -1.53 19.14
N GLY A 135 4.29 -2.58 18.92
CA GLY A 135 3.82 -3.96 18.86
C GLY A 135 4.03 -4.64 17.51
N TRP A 136 3.16 -5.58 17.19
CA TRP A 136 3.22 -6.39 15.99
C TRP A 136 2.50 -5.70 14.84
N ARG A 137 3.16 -5.53 13.70
CA ARG A 137 2.52 -5.09 12.46
C ARG A 137 1.63 -6.22 11.97
N ARG A 138 0.36 -5.94 11.77
CA ARG A 138 -0.65 -6.96 11.45
C ARG A 138 -1.32 -6.73 10.11
N VAL A 139 -1.48 -5.47 9.71
CA VAL A 139 -2.18 -5.11 8.49
C VAL A 139 -1.41 -4.03 7.75
N ASN A 140 -1.32 -4.17 6.43
CA ASN A 140 -0.83 -3.18 5.49
C ASN A 140 -1.99 -2.74 4.58
N LEU A 141 -2.17 -1.44 4.44
CA LEU A 141 -3.06 -0.81 3.48
C LEU A 141 -2.23 -0.14 2.40
N LEU A 142 -2.52 -0.46 1.14
CA LEU A 142 -2.02 0.24 -0.04
C LEU A 142 -3.20 0.90 -0.75
N LEU A 143 -3.33 2.23 -0.67
CA LEU A 143 -4.37 2.99 -1.35
C LEU A 143 -3.79 3.64 -2.61
N PHE A 144 -4.24 3.20 -3.77
CA PHE A 144 -3.74 3.65 -5.06
C PHE A 144 -4.49 4.90 -5.57
N LEU A 145 -3.73 5.85 -6.07
CA LEU A 145 -4.19 7.17 -6.50
C LEU A 145 -3.85 7.48 -7.97
N SER A 146 -3.43 6.49 -8.74
CA SER A 146 -2.97 6.70 -10.12
C SER A 146 -4.15 6.70 -11.08
N LYS A 147 -4.58 7.89 -11.52
CA LYS A 147 -5.68 8.05 -12.50
C LYS A 147 -5.31 7.41 -13.85
N ASP A 148 -6.29 6.79 -14.51
CA ASP A 148 -6.18 6.21 -15.86
C ASP A 148 -5.00 5.24 -16.04
N TRP A 149 -4.58 4.57 -14.99
CA TRP A 149 -3.44 3.65 -15.05
C TRP A 149 -3.69 2.51 -16.03
N LYS A 150 -2.75 2.31 -16.92
CA LYS A 150 -2.85 1.26 -17.94
C LYS A 150 -2.02 0.04 -17.56
N LYS A 151 -2.60 -1.14 -17.63
CA LYS A 151 -1.93 -2.41 -17.27
C LYS A 151 -0.54 -2.56 -17.91
N ARG A 152 -0.37 -2.10 -19.16
CA ARG A 152 0.92 -2.13 -19.87
C ARG A 152 2.01 -1.22 -19.26
N TRP A 153 1.63 -0.33 -18.35
CA TRP A 153 2.59 0.54 -17.66
C TRP A 153 3.29 -0.14 -16.48
N GLY A 154 2.98 -1.41 -16.22
CA GLY A 154 3.61 -2.14 -15.11
C GLY A 154 3.20 -1.58 -13.74
N GLY A 155 4.06 -1.77 -12.74
CA GLY A 155 3.81 -1.27 -11.39
C GLY A 155 2.64 -1.93 -10.67
N GLN A 156 2.15 -3.09 -11.18
CA GLN A 156 1.13 -3.86 -10.47
C GLN A 156 1.66 -4.28 -9.10
N ASN A 157 0.82 -4.13 -8.08
CA ASN A 157 1.10 -4.73 -6.78
C ASN A 157 1.04 -6.25 -6.88
N GLU A 158 2.10 -6.90 -6.45
CA GLU A 158 2.24 -8.35 -6.46
C GLU A 158 2.09 -8.89 -5.04
N LEU A 159 1.30 -9.94 -4.89
CA LEU A 159 1.23 -10.78 -3.69
C LEU A 159 1.65 -12.20 -4.07
N GLY A 160 2.47 -12.83 -3.24
CA GLY A 160 2.99 -14.15 -3.57
C GLY A 160 3.62 -14.85 -2.37
N HIS A 161 4.28 -15.96 -2.66
CA HIS A 161 4.94 -16.78 -1.66
C HIS A 161 6.35 -17.20 -2.09
N GLN A 162 7.10 -17.74 -1.15
CA GLN A 162 8.38 -18.38 -1.40
C GLN A 162 8.15 -19.87 -1.63
N ASN A 163 8.63 -20.41 -2.76
CA ASN A 163 8.55 -21.83 -3.06
C ASN A 163 9.65 -22.64 -2.32
N LYS A 164 9.68 -23.96 -2.54
CA LYS A 164 10.65 -24.88 -1.91
C LYS A 164 12.10 -24.61 -2.31
N ASP A 165 12.30 -23.98 -3.46
CA ASP A 165 13.62 -23.64 -4.02
C ASP A 165 14.05 -22.22 -3.59
N ASN A 166 13.36 -21.63 -2.62
CA ASN A 166 13.55 -20.26 -2.15
C ASN A 166 13.34 -19.18 -3.22
N GLU A 167 12.53 -19.46 -4.23
CA GLU A 167 12.20 -18.50 -5.28
C GLU A 167 10.84 -17.84 -5.01
N TYR A 168 10.69 -16.60 -5.42
CA TYR A 168 9.40 -15.91 -5.35
C TYR A 168 8.47 -16.40 -6.47
N VAL A 169 7.26 -16.76 -6.06
CA VAL A 169 6.14 -17.06 -6.95
C VAL A 169 5.08 -16.00 -6.75
N CYS A 170 4.74 -15.29 -7.81
CA CYS A 170 3.68 -14.31 -7.80
C CYS A 170 2.32 -14.98 -8.01
N ASP A 171 1.45 -14.94 -7.01
CA ASP A 171 0.11 -15.56 -7.06
C ASP A 171 -0.95 -14.59 -7.56
N LYS A 172 -0.83 -13.30 -7.19
CA LYS A 172 -1.79 -12.25 -7.53
C LYS A 172 -1.08 -11.01 -8.02
N LYS A 173 -1.68 -10.35 -9.02
CA LYS A 173 -1.27 -9.01 -9.50
C LYS A 173 -2.47 -8.08 -9.53
N TYR A 174 -2.35 -6.96 -8.85
CA TYR A 174 -3.38 -5.93 -8.80
C TYR A 174 -2.88 -4.66 -9.49
N ASN A 175 -3.68 -4.17 -10.43
CA ASN A 175 -3.39 -2.89 -11.07
C ASN A 175 -3.54 -1.76 -10.02
N PRO A 176 -2.66 -0.74 -10.00
CA PRO A 176 -2.74 0.37 -9.06
C PRO A 176 -3.79 1.40 -9.52
N ASP A 177 -5.04 0.95 -9.69
CA ASP A 177 -6.14 1.76 -10.19
C ASP A 177 -6.53 2.84 -9.16
N PHE A 178 -6.96 4.00 -9.67
CA PHE A 178 -7.39 5.12 -8.85
C PHE A 178 -8.50 4.71 -7.87
N ASN A 179 -8.43 5.24 -6.64
CA ASN A 179 -9.40 4.99 -5.57
C ASN A 179 -9.61 3.50 -5.27
N THR A 180 -8.53 2.73 -5.35
CA THR A 180 -8.54 1.29 -5.09
C THR A 180 -7.57 0.98 -3.96
N ALA A 181 -8.00 0.20 -3.00
CA ALA A 181 -7.15 -0.28 -1.91
C ALA A 181 -6.85 -1.77 -2.03
N VAL A 182 -5.63 -2.16 -1.72
CA VAL A 182 -5.25 -3.53 -1.37
C VAL A 182 -4.91 -3.54 0.11
N ILE A 183 -5.65 -4.32 0.88
CA ILE A 183 -5.46 -4.49 2.33
C ILE A 183 -5.04 -5.94 2.56
N PHE A 184 -3.97 -6.17 3.32
CA PHE A 184 -3.48 -7.53 3.56
C PHE A 184 -2.86 -7.71 4.94
N SER A 185 -2.95 -8.94 5.46
CA SER A 185 -2.28 -9.35 6.69
C SER A 185 -0.78 -9.45 6.50
N THR A 186 -0.02 -8.82 7.38
CA THR A 186 1.45 -8.92 7.40
C THR A 186 1.92 -10.06 8.27
N SER A 187 2.89 -10.82 7.76
CA SER A 187 3.50 -11.98 8.42
C SER A 187 4.87 -12.29 7.82
N SER A 188 5.56 -13.30 8.33
CA SER A 188 6.84 -13.76 7.77
C SER A 188 6.70 -14.47 6.41
N ILE A 189 5.47 -14.69 5.94
CA ILE A 189 5.17 -15.33 4.64
C ILE A 189 4.40 -14.44 3.67
N SER A 190 4.04 -13.21 4.06
CA SER A 190 3.27 -12.28 3.22
C SER A 190 4.18 -11.52 2.26
N TYR A 191 4.75 -12.23 1.28
CA TYR A 191 5.62 -11.63 0.28
C TYR A 191 4.84 -10.75 -0.68
N HIS A 192 5.31 -9.53 -0.83
CA HIS A 192 4.69 -8.55 -1.71
C HIS A 192 5.75 -7.61 -2.31
N GLY A 193 5.35 -6.91 -3.37
CA GLY A 193 6.21 -5.97 -4.07
C GLY A 193 5.49 -5.38 -5.27
N PHE A 194 6.22 -4.77 -6.19
CA PHE A 194 5.67 -4.38 -7.49
C PHE A 194 6.74 -4.41 -8.58
N ASP A 195 6.31 -4.77 -9.78
CA ASP A 195 7.17 -4.82 -10.94
C ASP A 195 7.47 -3.41 -11.49
N ILE A 196 8.41 -3.32 -12.41
CA ILE A 196 8.91 -2.07 -12.97
C ILE A 196 7.80 -1.21 -13.54
N VAL A 197 7.74 0.05 -13.09
CA VAL A 197 6.88 1.08 -13.64
C VAL A 197 7.39 1.50 -15.02
N LYS A 198 6.54 1.39 -16.05
CA LYS A 198 6.83 1.67 -17.46
C LYS A 198 5.96 2.79 -18.02
N CYS A 199 5.31 3.56 -17.15
CA CYS A 199 4.44 4.64 -17.56
C CYS A 199 5.19 5.70 -18.39
N PRO A 200 4.47 6.57 -19.14
CA PRO A 200 5.07 7.75 -19.76
C PRO A 200 5.82 8.60 -18.72
N LYS A 201 6.83 9.35 -19.17
CA LYS A 201 7.71 10.11 -18.27
C LYS A 201 7.00 11.19 -17.45
N ASN A 202 5.87 11.69 -17.95
CA ASN A 202 5.01 12.67 -17.28
C ASN A 202 3.96 12.02 -16.36
N GLN A 203 3.99 10.72 -16.17
CA GLN A 203 3.09 9.97 -15.31
C GLN A 203 3.85 9.33 -14.14
N VAL A 204 3.16 9.17 -13.02
CA VAL A 204 3.68 8.53 -11.82
C VAL A 204 2.67 7.57 -11.23
N ARG A 205 3.16 6.52 -10.59
CA ARG A 205 2.36 5.67 -9.71
C ARG A 205 2.33 6.31 -8.33
N ILE A 206 1.14 6.55 -7.80
CA ILE A 206 0.96 7.16 -6.48
C ILE A 206 0.24 6.15 -5.58
N VAL A 207 0.77 5.94 -4.38
CA VAL A 207 0.16 5.10 -3.36
C VAL A 207 0.33 5.70 -1.97
N ILE A 208 -0.72 5.68 -1.17
CA ILE A 208 -0.63 5.91 0.27
C ILE A 208 -0.51 4.55 0.94
N THR A 209 0.54 4.37 1.74
CA THR A 209 0.76 3.17 2.55
C THR A 209 0.47 3.50 4.00
N SER A 210 -0.31 2.67 4.68
CA SER A 210 -0.59 2.79 6.12
C SER A 210 -0.49 1.44 6.82
N TYR A 211 0.06 1.42 8.03
CA TYR A 211 0.26 0.21 8.81
C TYR A 211 -0.56 0.20 10.09
N TYR A 212 -1.04 -0.99 10.44
CA TYR A 212 -1.82 -1.20 11.66
C TYR A 212 -1.21 -2.30 12.49
N TYR A 213 -1.18 -2.09 13.81
CA TYR A 213 -0.46 -2.88 14.78
C TYR A 213 -1.41 -3.48 15.80
N SER A 214 -0.95 -4.55 16.48
CA SER A 214 -1.63 -5.23 17.57
C SER A 214 -0.62 -5.56 18.67
N GLU A 215 -1.06 -5.77 19.90
CA GLU A 215 -0.24 -6.31 20.97
C GLU A 215 0.03 -7.79 20.76
N ASN A 216 -0.93 -8.47 20.14
CA ASN A 216 -0.88 -9.89 19.91
C ASN A 216 -0.16 -10.25 18.62
N LYS A 217 0.75 -11.22 18.73
CA LYS A 217 1.44 -11.83 17.60
C LYS A 217 0.44 -12.50 16.65
N GLY A 218 0.59 -12.26 15.35
CA GLY A 218 -0.20 -12.95 14.33
C GLY A 218 0.27 -14.37 14.00
N PRO A 219 -0.52 -15.15 13.27
CA PRO A 219 -0.08 -16.42 12.73
C PRO A 219 1.09 -16.20 11.76
N HIS A 220 1.96 -17.21 11.62
CA HIS A 220 3.13 -17.17 10.73
C HIS A 220 3.99 -15.90 10.89
N THR A 221 4.11 -15.40 12.11
CA THR A 221 4.85 -14.17 12.39
C THR A 221 6.01 -14.44 13.32
N ASP A 222 7.23 -14.22 12.85
CA ASP A 222 8.44 -14.21 13.66
C ASP A 222 8.91 -12.77 13.82
N ALA A 223 9.41 -12.42 15.02
CA ALA A 223 9.86 -11.07 15.27
C ALA A 223 10.99 -10.69 14.30
N SER A 224 10.65 -9.96 13.27
CA SER A 224 11.62 -9.38 12.34
C SER A 224 11.67 -7.87 12.53
N LYS A 225 12.88 -7.36 12.74
CA LYS A 225 13.16 -5.91 12.81
C LYS A 225 13.54 -5.32 11.46
N PHE A 226 13.70 -6.17 10.45
CA PHE A 226 14.15 -5.79 9.12
C PHE A 226 13.22 -6.39 8.06
N THR A 227 13.11 -5.69 6.95
CA THR A 227 12.48 -6.17 5.73
C THR A 227 13.31 -7.32 5.16
N ASN A 228 12.64 -8.43 4.81
CA ASN A 228 13.29 -9.61 4.25
C ASN A 228 12.94 -9.76 2.77
N TYR A 229 13.94 -9.73 1.90
CA TYR A 229 13.80 -9.80 0.45
C TYR A 229 14.12 -11.20 -0.10
N ILE A 230 13.36 -11.67 -1.08
CA ILE A 230 13.65 -12.93 -1.79
C ILE A 230 14.40 -12.65 -3.10
N GLY A 231 15.48 -13.43 -3.32
CA GLY A 231 16.20 -13.42 -4.59
C GLY A 231 16.76 -12.06 -4.97
N TRP A 232 17.12 -11.29 -3.94
CA TRP A 232 17.56 -9.90 -4.06
C TRP A 232 18.61 -9.67 -5.14
N ASP A 233 19.71 -10.43 -5.13
CA ASP A 233 20.86 -10.14 -5.98
C ASP A 233 20.58 -10.35 -7.46
N LYS A 234 20.00 -11.50 -7.83
CA LYS A 234 19.75 -11.87 -9.23
C LYS A 234 18.68 -10.99 -9.88
N ARG A 235 17.56 -10.79 -9.18
CA ARG A 235 16.44 -9.99 -9.67
C ARG A 235 16.78 -8.51 -9.73
N ARG A 236 17.48 -8.00 -8.73
CA ARG A 236 17.94 -6.63 -8.66
C ARG A 236 18.80 -6.28 -9.86
N LYS A 237 19.82 -7.09 -10.17
CA LYS A 237 20.68 -6.86 -11.32
C LYS A 237 19.91 -6.81 -12.64
N GLN A 238 18.99 -7.76 -12.87
CA GLN A 238 18.15 -7.76 -14.06
C GLN A 238 17.29 -6.50 -14.19
N LYS A 239 16.73 -6.00 -13.08
CA LYS A 239 15.91 -4.79 -13.07
C LYS A 239 16.74 -3.53 -13.23
N GLU A 240 17.89 -3.44 -12.59
CA GLU A 240 18.84 -2.32 -12.78
C GLU A 240 19.27 -2.19 -14.25
N ASP A 241 19.62 -3.29 -14.90
CA ASP A 241 19.97 -3.33 -16.33
C ASP A 241 18.79 -2.88 -17.22
N TYR A 242 17.57 -3.26 -16.84
CA TYR A 242 16.38 -2.84 -17.57
C TYR A 242 16.09 -1.35 -17.35
N VAL A 243 16.16 -0.85 -16.12
CA VAL A 243 15.95 0.56 -15.77
C VAL A 243 16.95 1.47 -16.47
N GLN A 244 18.22 1.06 -16.58
CA GLN A 244 19.23 1.78 -17.36
C GLN A 244 18.82 1.94 -18.83
N ARG A 245 18.19 0.89 -19.43
CA ARG A 245 17.75 0.92 -20.83
C ARG A 245 16.53 1.81 -21.06
N ILE A 246 15.56 1.82 -20.14
CA ILE A 246 14.31 2.60 -20.31
C ILE A 246 14.44 4.05 -19.81
N GLY A 247 15.48 4.35 -19.05
CA GLY A 247 15.65 5.62 -18.33
C GLY A 247 14.65 5.79 -17.18
N THR A 248 14.92 6.77 -16.32
CA THR A 248 14.06 7.12 -15.18
C THR A 248 13.31 8.42 -15.46
N GLY A 249 12.07 8.54 -14.97
CA GLY A 249 11.27 9.76 -15.11
C GLY A 249 11.53 10.82 -14.04
N PHE A 250 12.44 10.57 -13.09
CA PHE A 250 12.64 11.46 -11.93
C PHE A 250 13.09 12.86 -12.27
N LYS A 251 13.92 13.02 -13.31
CA LYS A 251 14.44 14.32 -13.73
C LYS A 251 13.44 15.17 -14.51
N GLU A 252 12.36 14.57 -14.97
CA GLU A 252 11.38 15.19 -15.86
C GLU A 252 10.06 15.53 -15.15
N LEU A 253 9.94 15.17 -13.86
CA LEU A 253 8.82 15.55 -12.98
C LEU A 253 9.01 16.93 -12.31
N LYS A 254 10.13 17.60 -12.61
CA LYS A 254 10.45 18.94 -12.10
C LYS A 254 9.84 20.02 -12.95
#